data_05ebfe6b8327994e330c9a30314ead32
#
_entry.id   05ebfe6b8327994e330c9a30314ead32
#
_cell.length_a   1.000
_cell.length_b   1.000
_cell.length_c   1.000
_cell.angle_alpha   90.00
_cell.angle_beta   90.00
_cell.angle_gamma   90.00
#
_symmetry.space_group_name_H-M   'P 1'
#
loop_
_entity.id
_entity.type
_entity.pdbx_description
1 polymer ?
#
loop_
_entity_poly.entity_id
_entity_poly.type
_entity_poly.pdbx_seq_one_letter_code
_entity_poly.pdbx_strand_id
1 'polypeptide(L)'
;LGTRLITGFGKQLRFGGEVMKNVAGYDLSRLMAGSFGCLGVITEVSLKVLPKPRQSLSLRLPLDAEHALAKLAEWGQQPLPISAASHDGQALHLRLEGGEGSVAAARERLGGEPLDPLYWQQLNEQELPFFRDPRPLWRLSLANNSPLLALPGEQLIDWGGAQRWLKSSASAEAIRTAVAAVGGHASCYAADHCDSPFQPLAAPLLHYHRQLKAQLDPQGIFNPGRMYAEV
;
A
#
# COMPACT_ATOMS: atom_id res chain seq x y z
N LEU A 1 3.11 -14.55 -9.05
CA LEU A 1 2.62 -15.65 -9.91
C LEU A 1 2.44 -16.94 -9.12
N GLY A 2 3.36 -17.28 -8.23
CA GLY A 2 3.31 -18.50 -7.44
C GLY A 2 4.09 -18.41 -6.15
N THR A 3 3.77 -19.30 -5.21
CA THR A 3 4.48 -19.45 -3.94
C THR A 3 4.67 -20.91 -3.59
N ARG A 4 5.79 -21.24 -2.93
CA ARG A 4 5.92 -22.46 -2.14
C ARG A 4 5.89 -22.11 -0.66
N LEU A 5 5.19 -22.89 0.12
CA LEU A 5 5.10 -22.67 1.56
C LEU A 5 5.14 -23.97 2.35
N ILE A 6 5.56 -23.86 3.60
CA ILE A 6 5.46 -24.92 4.60
C ILE A 6 4.25 -24.58 5.49
N THR A 7 3.30 -25.53 5.59
CA THR A 7 2.09 -25.41 6.40
C THR A 7 2.33 -25.85 7.85
N GLY A 8 1.37 -25.61 8.74
CA GLY A 8 1.37 -26.11 10.12
C GLY A 8 1.34 -27.65 10.26
N PHE A 9 1.07 -28.35 9.18
CA PHE A 9 1.22 -29.83 9.08
C PHE A 9 2.65 -30.29 8.71
N GLY A 10 3.59 -29.34 8.51
CA GLY A 10 4.92 -29.67 7.99
C GLY A 10 4.94 -30.05 6.50
N LYS A 11 3.83 -29.82 5.79
CA LYS A 11 3.74 -30.12 4.35
C LYS A 11 4.25 -28.95 3.52
N GLN A 12 5.09 -29.23 2.55
CA GLN A 12 5.46 -28.27 1.53
C GLN A 12 4.42 -28.28 0.41
N LEU A 13 3.77 -27.16 0.18
CA LEU A 13 2.76 -26.96 -0.85
C LEU A 13 3.22 -25.92 -1.85
N ARG A 14 2.81 -26.08 -3.11
CA ARG A 14 3.01 -25.09 -4.17
C ARG A 14 1.64 -24.59 -4.64
N PHE A 15 1.50 -23.26 -4.68
CA PHE A 15 0.32 -22.57 -5.18
C PHE A 15 0.70 -21.67 -6.35
N GLY A 16 -0.18 -21.59 -7.36
CA GLY A 16 0.10 -20.84 -8.58
C GLY A 16 1.19 -21.52 -9.41
N GLY A 17 1.85 -20.75 -10.25
CA GLY A 17 2.87 -21.24 -11.17
C GLY A 17 3.76 -20.14 -11.71
N GLU A 18 4.41 -20.44 -12.84
CA GLU A 18 5.28 -19.51 -13.57
C GLU A 18 4.57 -18.92 -14.80
N VAL A 19 3.30 -19.31 -15.02
CA VAL A 19 2.50 -18.80 -16.13
C VAL A 19 2.09 -17.35 -15.91
N MET A 20 2.11 -16.57 -16.98
CA MET A 20 1.82 -15.13 -16.93
C MET A 20 0.38 -14.80 -16.51
N LYS A 21 -0.55 -15.76 -16.60
CA LYS A 21 -1.96 -15.60 -16.25
C LYS A 21 -2.49 -16.89 -15.63
N ASN A 22 -2.95 -16.81 -14.38
CA ASN A 22 -3.74 -17.86 -13.74
C ASN A 22 -5.19 -17.71 -14.19
N VAL A 23 -5.79 -18.78 -14.72
CA VAL A 23 -7.11 -18.72 -15.37
C VAL A 23 -8.21 -19.42 -14.57
N ALA A 24 -7.87 -20.26 -13.59
CA ALA A 24 -8.83 -21.03 -12.81
C ALA A 24 -8.36 -21.26 -11.37
N GLY A 25 -9.30 -21.35 -10.46
CA GLY A 25 -9.07 -21.63 -9.05
C GLY A 25 -8.83 -20.37 -8.19
N TYR A 26 -8.72 -20.59 -6.88
CA TYR A 26 -8.41 -19.53 -5.92
C TYR A 26 -6.93 -19.18 -5.97
N ASP A 27 -6.62 -17.87 -5.94
CA ASP A 27 -5.24 -17.37 -5.93
C ASP A 27 -4.67 -17.38 -4.52
N LEU A 28 -4.33 -18.58 -4.02
CA LEU A 28 -3.69 -18.73 -2.72
C LEU A 28 -2.31 -18.10 -2.67
N SER A 29 -1.60 -17.98 -3.80
CA SER A 29 -0.32 -17.30 -3.87
C SER A 29 -0.45 -15.83 -3.48
N ARG A 30 -1.51 -15.16 -3.96
CA ARG A 30 -1.79 -13.76 -3.63
C ARG A 30 -2.27 -13.60 -2.18
N LEU A 31 -3.03 -14.59 -1.68
CA LEU A 31 -3.48 -14.61 -0.29
C LEU A 31 -2.30 -14.63 0.70
N MET A 32 -1.17 -15.27 0.34
CA MET A 32 0.02 -15.30 1.19
C MET A 32 0.67 -13.91 1.32
N ALA A 33 0.52 -13.04 0.32
CA ALA A 33 1.03 -11.68 0.38
C ALA A 33 0.25 -10.86 1.43
N GLY A 34 0.96 -10.35 2.45
CA GLY A 34 0.35 -9.63 3.56
C GLY A 34 -0.26 -10.51 4.66
N SER A 35 -0.05 -11.82 4.64
CA SER A 35 -0.50 -12.73 5.70
C SER A 35 0.33 -12.63 7.00
N PHE A 36 1.40 -11.85 7.01
CA PHE A 36 2.31 -11.66 8.15
C PHE A 36 2.83 -12.96 8.77
N GLY A 37 2.94 -14.01 7.95
CA GLY A 37 3.38 -15.33 8.39
C GLY A 37 2.35 -16.10 9.23
N CYS A 38 1.09 -15.65 9.30
CA CYS A 38 0.05 -16.34 10.08
C CYS A 38 -0.43 -17.65 9.43
N LEU A 39 -0.20 -17.84 8.13
CA LEU A 39 -0.72 -18.98 7.37
C LEU A 39 0.35 -20.02 7.02
N GLY A 40 1.62 -19.72 7.20
CA GLY A 40 2.73 -20.59 6.88
C GLY A 40 4.02 -19.87 6.60
N VAL A 41 5.09 -20.63 6.35
CA VAL A 41 6.41 -20.10 5.99
C VAL A 41 6.57 -20.14 4.47
N ILE A 42 6.74 -18.98 3.85
CA ILE A 42 7.01 -18.86 2.40
C ILE A 42 8.48 -19.22 2.15
N THR A 43 8.73 -20.23 1.33
CA THR A 43 10.07 -20.70 0.99
C THR A 43 10.52 -20.31 -0.42
N GLU A 44 9.56 -20.01 -1.30
CA GLU A 44 9.82 -19.59 -2.67
C GLU A 44 8.69 -18.68 -3.18
N VAL A 45 9.04 -17.66 -3.96
CA VAL A 45 8.09 -16.79 -4.64
C VAL A 45 8.45 -16.67 -6.12
N SER A 46 7.44 -16.71 -7.00
CA SER A 46 7.58 -16.42 -8.43
C SER A 46 6.97 -15.07 -8.73
N LEU A 47 7.81 -14.10 -9.09
CA LEU A 47 7.39 -12.72 -9.39
C LEU A 47 7.45 -12.46 -10.89
N LYS A 48 6.44 -11.74 -11.42
CA LYS A 48 6.53 -11.13 -12.73
C LYS A 48 7.31 -9.83 -12.60
N VAL A 49 8.36 -9.68 -13.38
CA VAL A 49 9.16 -8.46 -13.45
C VAL A 49 8.91 -7.72 -14.76
N LEU A 50 9.11 -6.41 -14.74
CA LEU A 50 9.10 -5.56 -15.92
C LEU A 50 10.53 -5.19 -16.31
N PRO A 51 10.80 -4.91 -17.59
CA PRO A 51 12.07 -4.38 -18.00
C PRO A 51 12.40 -3.07 -17.27
N LYS A 52 13.67 -2.85 -16.94
CA LYS A 52 14.11 -1.58 -16.36
C LYS A 52 13.82 -0.45 -17.34
N PRO A 53 13.20 0.66 -16.91
CA PRO A 53 12.94 1.80 -17.77
C PRO A 53 14.26 2.39 -18.31
N ARG A 54 14.23 2.87 -19.56
CA ARG A 54 15.41 3.51 -20.16
C ARG A 54 15.69 4.88 -19.57
N GLN A 55 14.63 5.59 -19.18
CA GLN A 55 14.71 6.91 -18.56
C GLN A 55 13.80 6.98 -17.34
N SER A 56 14.28 7.62 -16.29
CA SER A 56 13.53 8.03 -15.12
C SER A 56 13.76 9.51 -14.88
N LEU A 57 12.68 10.25 -14.59
CA LEU A 57 12.69 11.68 -14.29
C LEU A 57 11.75 11.96 -13.15
N SER A 58 12.17 12.77 -12.18
CA SER A 58 11.34 13.19 -11.06
C SER A 58 11.02 14.68 -11.16
N LEU A 59 9.77 15.04 -10.88
CA LEU A 59 9.23 16.39 -10.99
C LEU A 59 8.53 16.80 -9.69
N ARG A 60 8.63 18.07 -9.34
CA ARG A 60 7.89 18.73 -8.29
C ARG A 60 6.94 19.75 -8.91
N LEU A 61 5.65 19.68 -8.54
CA LEU A 61 4.61 20.59 -9.00
C LEU A 61 4.02 21.31 -7.76
N PRO A 62 3.97 22.65 -7.74
CA PRO A 62 3.44 23.41 -6.62
C PRO A 62 1.89 23.40 -6.63
N LEU A 63 1.32 22.25 -6.36
CA LEU A 63 -0.12 22.03 -6.24
C LEU A 63 -0.45 21.71 -4.77
N ASP A 64 -1.56 22.21 -4.27
CA ASP A 64 -2.10 21.73 -3.00
C ASP A 64 -2.68 20.31 -3.13
N ALA A 65 -3.00 19.68 -2.00
CA ALA A 65 -3.39 18.29 -1.94
C ALA A 65 -4.71 17.98 -2.70
N GLU A 66 -5.67 18.91 -2.69
CA GLU A 66 -6.96 18.73 -3.34
C GLU A 66 -6.81 18.81 -4.87
N HIS A 67 -6.12 19.83 -5.37
CA HIS A 67 -5.80 19.96 -6.78
C HIS A 67 -4.89 18.81 -7.27
N ALA A 68 -3.95 18.36 -6.44
CA ALA A 68 -3.09 17.22 -6.76
C ALA A 68 -3.90 15.94 -6.97
N LEU A 69 -4.83 15.62 -6.06
CA LEU A 69 -5.71 14.44 -6.21
C LEU A 69 -6.59 14.54 -7.46
N ALA A 70 -7.17 15.71 -7.74
CA ALA A 70 -7.97 15.93 -8.94
C ALA A 70 -7.13 15.70 -10.22
N LYS A 71 -5.91 16.24 -10.27
CA LYS A 71 -4.99 16.05 -11.40
C LYS A 71 -4.53 14.59 -11.54
N LEU A 72 -4.25 13.90 -10.45
CA LEU A 72 -3.89 12.47 -10.49
C LEU A 72 -5.04 11.62 -11.04
N ALA A 73 -6.28 11.91 -10.67
CA ALA A 73 -7.47 11.24 -11.21
C ALA A 73 -7.64 11.50 -12.72
N GLU A 74 -7.42 12.74 -13.18
CA GLU A 74 -7.43 13.11 -14.60
C GLU A 74 -6.31 12.40 -15.37
N TRP A 75 -5.08 12.45 -14.87
CA TRP A 75 -3.91 11.87 -15.54
C TRP A 75 -3.90 10.34 -15.54
N GLY A 76 -4.53 9.72 -14.52
CA GLY A 76 -4.69 8.27 -14.46
C GLY A 76 -5.52 7.67 -15.62
N GLN A 77 -6.30 8.51 -16.33
CA GLN A 77 -7.07 8.12 -17.51
C GLN A 77 -6.30 8.36 -18.82
N GLN A 78 -5.06 8.78 -18.74
CA GLN A 78 -4.24 9.16 -19.90
C GLN A 78 -2.98 8.28 -19.97
N PRO A 79 -2.42 8.08 -21.18
CA PRO A 79 -1.23 7.24 -21.35
C PRO A 79 0.06 7.99 -20.93
N LEU A 80 0.10 8.47 -19.70
CA LEU A 80 1.27 9.13 -19.12
C LEU A 80 2.16 8.11 -18.41
N PRO A 81 3.49 8.19 -18.56
CA PRO A 81 4.43 7.25 -17.97
C PRO A 81 4.70 7.57 -16.47
N ILE A 82 3.64 7.87 -15.72
CA ILE A 82 3.74 8.13 -14.26
C ILE A 82 3.91 6.80 -13.54
N SER A 83 5.04 6.60 -12.89
CA SER A 83 5.38 5.39 -12.13
C SER A 83 5.24 5.56 -10.62
N ALA A 84 5.29 6.80 -10.12
CA ALA A 84 5.02 7.13 -8.72
C ALA A 84 4.43 8.54 -8.60
N ALA A 85 3.58 8.73 -7.59
CA ALA A 85 3.03 10.04 -7.26
C ALA A 85 2.84 10.15 -5.74
N SER A 86 3.32 11.25 -5.16
CA SER A 86 3.23 11.54 -3.74
C SER A 86 2.99 13.04 -3.51
N HIS A 87 2.30 13.42 -2.42
CA HIS A 87 2.13 14.80 -2.01
C HIS A 87 2.53 14.94 -0.54
N ASP A 88 3.49 15.81 -0.25
CA ASP A 88 4.13 15.95 1.06
C ASP A 88 3.48 17.01 1.97
N GLY A 89 2.29 17.50 1.60
CA GLY A 89 1.59 18.61 2.26
C GLY A 89 1.87 19.97 1.61
N GLN A 90 2.90 20.09 0.76
CA GLN A 90 3.30 21.35 0.10
C GLN A 90 3.23 21.28 -1.42
N ALA A 91 3.59 20.14 -2.00
CA ALA A 91 3.68 19.97 -3.45
C ALA A 91 3.40 18.53 -3.87
N LEU A 92 2.98 18.37 -5.12
CA LEU A 92 2.88 17.08 -5.79
C LEU A 92 4.24 16.70 -6.37
N HIS A 93 4.69 15.51 -6.05
CA HIS A 93 5.89 14.88 -6.59
C HIS A 93 5.50 13.75 -7.53
N LEU A 94 6.08 13.73 -8.72
CA LEU A 94 5.84 12.72 -9.74
C LEU A 94 7.15 12.05 -10.15
N ARG A 95 7.12 10.74 -10.40
CA ARG A 95 8.18 10.03 -11.11
C ARG A 95 7.65 9.53 -12.45
N LEU A 96 8.36 9.89 -13.51
CA LEU A 96 8.09 9.44 -14.86
C LEU A 96 9.12 8.40 -15.26
N GLU A 97 8.69 7.24 -15.74
CA GLU A 97 9.57 6.14 -16.14
C GLU A 97 9.10 5.52 -17.45
N GLY A 98 10.03 5.35 -18.40
CA GLY A 98 9.68 4.78 -19.70
C GLY A 98 10.77 4.94 -20.76
N GLY A 99 10.37 5.05 -22.02
CA GLY A 99 11.24 5.43 -23.13
C GLY A 99 11.54 6.93 -23.09
N GLU A 100 12.68 7.33 -23.66
CA GLU A 100 13.15 8.73 -23.67
C GLU A 100 12.09 9.70 -24.23
N GLY A 101 11.51 9.39 -25.39
CA GLY A 101 10.49 10.24 -26.02
C GLY A 101 9.22 10.37 -25.19
N SER A 102 8.74 9.29 -24.54
CA SER A 102 7.54 9.34 -23.73
C SER A 102 7.74 10.15 -22.43
N VAL A 103 8.91 10.04 -21.83
CA VAL A 103 9.27 10.82 -20.63
C VAL A 103 9.44 12.28 -20.97
N ALA A 104 10.11 12.61 -22.10
CA ALA A 104 10.29 13.98 -22.56
C ALA A 104 8.95 14.67 -22.86
N ALA A 105 8.06 14.02 -23.62
CA ALA A 105 6.74 14.54 -23.94
C ALA A 105 5.87 14.74 -22.68
N ALA A 106 5.94 13.80 -21.73
CA ALA A 106 5.23 13.93 -20.46
C ALA A 106 5.75 15.10 -19.61
N ARG A 107 7.07 15.30 -19.57
CA ARG A 107 7.69 16.45 -18.88
C ARG A 107 7.21 17.78 -19.46
N GLU A 108 7.21 17.90 -20.79
CA GLU A 108 6.75 19.12 -21.46
C GLU A 108 5.28 19.42 -21.15
N ARG A 109 4.45 18.38 -21.15
CA ARG A 109 3.01 18.49 -20.89
C ARG A 109 2.67 18.81 -19.44
N LEU A 110 3.34 18.14 -18.48
CA LEU A 110 3.05 18.26 -17.05
C LEU A 110 3.70 19.50 -16.43
N GLY A 111 4.83 19.94 -17.00
CA GLY A 111 5.63 21.01 -16.41
C GLY A 111 6.30 20.59 -15.11
N GLY A 112 6.47 21.55 -14.22
CA GLY A 112 7.09 21.34 -12.91
C GLY A 112 8.61 21.51 -12.91
N GLU A 113 9.18 21.50 -11.72
CA GLU A 113 10.61 21.64 -11.46
C GLU A 113 11.25 20.26 -11.28
N PRO A 114 12.54 20.11 -11.63
CA PRO A 114 13.27 18.88 -11.33
C PRO A 114 13.25 18.58 -9.83
N LEU A 115 13.01 17.33 -9.48
CA LEU A 115 13.05 16.81 -8.11
C LEU A 115 14.23 15.84 -7.99
N ASP A 116 14.97 15.93 -6.87
CA ASP A 116 16.01 14.94 -6.56
C ASP A 116 15.38 13.54 -6.42
N PRO A 117 15.86 12.55 -7.19
CA PRO A 117 15.38 11.16 -7.09
C PRO A 117 15.52 10.53 -5.70
N LEU A 118 16.41 11.05 -4.86
CA LEU A 118 16.58 10.63 -3.45
C LEU A 118 15.27 10.74 -2.64
N TYR A 119 14.37 11.66 -3.03
CA TYR A 119 13.05 11.79 -2.41
C TYR A 119 12.29 10.45 -2.34
N TRP A 120 12.32 9.66 -3.40
CA TRP A 120 11.59 8.39 -3.44
C TRP A 120 12.17 7.34 -2.50
N GLN A 121 13.49 7.33 -2.34
CA GLN A 121 14.14 6.49 -1.35
C GLN A 121 13.76 6.93 0.07
N GLN A 122 13.84 8.22 0.37
CA GLN A 122 13.48 8.78 1.67
C GLN A 122 12.00 8.54 2.02
N LEU A 123 11.10 8.64 1.02
CA LEU A 123 9.69 8.29 1.20
C LEU A 123 9.52 6.81 1.55
N ASN A 124 10.17 5.93 0.80
CA ASN A 124 10.08 4.48 0.98
C ASN A 124 10.66 4.03 2.33
N GLU A 125 11.79 4.61 2.75
CA GLU A 125 12.44 4.32 4.03
C GLU A 125 11.86 5.12 5.21
N GLN A 126 10.82 5.93 4.98
CA GLN A 126 10.16 6.77 6.00
C GLN A 126 11.13 7.79 6.65
N GLU A 127 12.05 8.32 5.87
CA GLU A 127 13.06 9.30 6.31
C GLU A 127 12.66 10.76 6.07
N LEU A 128 11.58 11.02 5.34
CA LEU A 128 11.07 12.37 5.13
C LEU A 128 10.72 13.05 6.46
N PRO A 129 10.80 14.40 6.55
CA PRO A 129 10.48 15.17 7.76
C PRO A 129 9.12 14.82 8.37
N PHE A 130 8.12 14.51 7.55
CA PHE A 130 6.79 14.07 7.96
C PHE A 130 6.84 12.88 8.95
N PHE A 131 7.72 11.91 8.73
CA PHE A 131 7.79 10.71 9.57
C PHE A 131 8.46 10.96 10.93
N ARG A 132 9.16 12.09 11.10
CA ARG A 132 9.82 12.49 12.36
C ARG A 132 8.84 13.10 13.39
N ASP A 133 7.64 13.43 12.98
CA ASP A 133 6.59 13.89 13.89
C ASP A 133 6.32 12.82 14.97
N PRO A 134 6.28 13.20 16.27
CA PRO A 134 6.11 12.25 17.38
C PRO A 134 4.70 11.65 17.48
N ARG A 135 3.71 12.23 16.82
CA ARG A 135 2.34 11.72 16.85
C ARG A 135 2.24 10.30 16.27
N PRO A 136 1.27 9.50 16.70
CA PRO A 136 1.03 8.16 16.16
C PRO A 136 0.92 8.17 14.63
N LEU A 137 1.60 7.22 13.99
CA LEU A 137 1.58 7.04 12.54
C LEU A 137 0.47 6.08 12.14
N TRP A 138 -0.35 6.51 11.20
CA TRP A 138 -1.42 5.73 10.59
C TRP A 138 -1.17 5.57 9.10
N ARG A 139 -1.50 4.40 8.57
CA ARG A 139 -1.60 4.13 7.15
C ARG A 139 -3.06 3.95 6.76
N LEU A 140 -3.55 4.81 5.89
CA LEU A 140 -4.89 4.77 5.35
C LEU A 140 -4.82 4.19 3.94
N SER A 141 -5.60 3.16 3.67
CA SER A 141 -5.75 2.56 2.34
C SER A 141 -7.11 2.91 1.79
N LEU A 142 -7.14 3.62 0.67
CA LEU A 142 -8.33 4.21 0.07
C LEU A 142 -8.40 3.87 -1.43
N ALA A 143 -9.53 4.12 -2.06
CA ALA A 143 -9.55 4.24 -3.51
C ALA A 143 -8.76 5.51 -3.93
N ASN A 144 -8.01 5.45 -5.03
CA ASN A 144 -7.16 6.57 -5.47
C ASN A 144 -7.94 7.86 -5.77
N ASN A 145 -9.22 7.73 -6.11
CA ASN A 145 -10.15 8.85 -6.36
C ASN A 145 -10.91 9.31 -5.11
N SER A 146 -10.58 8.79 -3.92
CA SER A 146 -11.20 9.25 -2.67
C SER A 146 -10.84 10.72 -2.40
N PRO A 147 -11.80 11.53 -1.91
CA PRO A 147 -11.55 12.92 -1.57
C PRO A 147 -10.51 13.06 -0.44
N LEU A 148 -9.98 14.25 -0.25
CA LEU A 148 -9.17 14.56 0.92
C LEU A 148 -10.03 14.40 2.18
N LEU A 149 -9.54 13.63 3.15
CA LEU A 149 -10.27 13.40 4.40
C LEU A 149 -9.96 14.51 5.41
N ALA A 150 -11.00 15.08 6.01
CA ALA A 150 -10.89 16.06 7.09
C ALA A 150 -10.55 15.37 8.42
N LEU A 151 -9.34 14.81 8.52
CA LEU A 151 -8.82 14.19 9.73
C LEU A 151 -7.85 15.13 10.43
N PRO A 152 -7.86 15.21 11.78
CA PRO A 152 -6.92 16.02 12.51
C PRO A 152 -5.52 15.47 12.40
N GLY A 153 -4.55 16.32 12.05
CA GLY A 153 -3.14 15.93 11.91
C GLY A 153 -2.57 16.27 10.54
N GLU A 154 -1.35 15.80 10.30
CA GLU A 154 -0.66 15.97 9.02
C GLU A 154 -0.83 14.76 8.15
N GLN A 155 -1.06 14.97 6.87
CA GLN A 155 -1.23 13.91 5.88
C GLN A 155 -0.14 14.00 4.82
N LEU A 156 0.39 12.83 4.45
CA LEU A 156 1.23 12.62 3.28
C LEU A 156 0.51 11.63 2.36
N ILE A 157 0.28 12.05 1.11
CA ILE A 157 -0.41 11.22 0.12
C ILE A 157 0.65 10.45 -0.68
N ASP A 158 0.39 9.18 -0.93
CA ASP A 158 1.27 8.29 -1.67
C ASP A 158 0.46 7.38 -2.60
N TRP A 159 1.13 6.65 -3.47
CA TRP A 159 0.53 5.74 -4.45
C TRP A 159 -0.59 6.37 -5.27
N GLY A 160 -0.39 7.63 -5.71
CA GLY A 160 -1.39 8.34 -6.51
C GLY A 160 -2.73 8.56 -5.80
N GLY A 161 -2.73 8.66 -4.47
CA GLY A 161 -3.92 8.87 -3.64
C GLY A 161 -4.47 7.64 -2.93
N ALA A 162 -4.03 6.43 -3.32
CA ALA A 162 -4.53 5.17 -2.75
C ALA A 162 -3.96 4.86 -1.36
N GLN A 163 -2.76 5.32 -1.05
CA GLN A 163 -2.16 5.25 0.28
C GLN A 163 -2.03 6.64 0.85
N ARG A 164 -2.41 6.82 2.10
CA ARG A 164 -2.18 8.07 2.82
C ARG A 164 -1.59 7.77 4.18
N TRP A 165 -0.51 8.46 4.49
CA TRP A 165 0.07 8.47 5.81
C TRP A 165 -0.55 9.61 6.60
N LEU A 166 -0.87 9.37 7.87
CA LEU A 166 -1.45 10.35 8.77
C LEU A 166 -0.69 10.34 10.09
N LYS A 167 -0.21 11.49 10.53
CA LYS A 167 0.33 11.73 11.86
C LYS A 167 -0.76 12.36 12.72
N SER A 168 -1.37 11.59 13.64
CA SER A 168 -2.52 12.03 14.42
C SER A 168 -2.60 11.36 15.77
N SER A 169 -3.02 12.14 16.78
CA SER A 169 -3.40 11.67 18.11
C SER A 169 -4.91 11.43 18.28
N ALA A 170 -5.67 11.50 17.19
CA ALA A 170 -7.09 11.16 17.22
C ALA A 170 -7.30 9.68 17.58
N SER A 171 -8.44 9.37 18.16
CA SER A 171 -8.77 7.99 18.54
C SER A 171 -8.83 7.06 17.33
N ALA A 172 -8.50 5.78 17.53
CA ALA A 172 -8.59 4.76 16.51
C ALA A 172 -10.01 4.67 15.90
N GLU A 173 -11.03 4.81 16.73
CA GLU A 173 -12.43 4.81 16.31
C GLU A 173 -12.73 5.96 15.33
N ALA A 174 -12.33 7.18 15.67
CA ALA A 174 -12.56 8.36 14.84
C ALA A 174 -11.89 8.23 13.47
N ILE A 175 -10.60 7.80 13.44
CA ILE A 175 -9.86 7.62 12.19
C ILE A 175 -10.49 6.49 11.35
N ARG A 176 -10.76 5.34 11.95
CA ARG A 176 -11.32 4.17 11.25
C ARG A 176 -12.71 4.43 10.72
N THR A 177 -13.56 5.13 11.48
CA THR A 177 -14.90 5.53 11.03
C THR A 177 -14.85 6.44 9.83
N ALA A 178 -14.01 7.49 9.86
CA ALA A 178 -13.86 8.41 8.74
C ALA A 178 -13.32 7.73 7.47
N VAL A 179 -12.38 6.81 7.62
CA VAL A 179 -11.80 6.04 6.51
C VAL A 179 -12.81 5.02 5.95
N ALA A 180 -13.55 4.34 6.82
CA ALA A 180 -14.58 3.38 6.42
C ALA A 180 -15.74 4.05 5.66
N ALA A 181 -16.10 5.30 6.00
CA ALA A 181 -17.13 6.07 5.31
C ALA A 181 -16.86 6.28 3.81
N VAL A 182 -15.58 6.21 3.39
CA VAL A 182 -15.17 6.28 1.98
C VAL A 182 -14.71 4.91 1.44
N GLY A 183 -15.08 3.82 2.11
CA GLY A 183 -14.79 2.45 1.69
C GLY A 183 -13.34 2.00 1.89
N GLY A 184 -12.57 2.72 2.70
CA GLY A 184 -11.18 2.40 3.02
C GLY A 184 -10.99 1.68 4.35
N HIS A 185 -9.74 1.48 4.73
CA HIS A 185 -9.35 0.95 6.04
C HIS A 185 -8.07 1.61 6.55
N ALA A 186 -7.90 1.61 7.88
CA ALA A 186 -6.77 2.25 8.55
C ALA A 186 -5.98 1.25 9.40
N SER A 187 -4.65 1.30 9.29
CA SER A 187 -3.72 0.55 10.15
C SER A 187 -2.90 1.51 11.00
N CYS A 188 -2.76 1.19 12.29
CA CYS A 188 -1.93 1.94 13.25
C CYS A 188 -0.53 1.34 13.29
N TYR A 189 0.48 2.20 13.20
CA TYR A 189 1.89 1.80 13.30
C TYR A 189 2.50 2.14 14.67
N ALA A 190 1.71 2.68 15.58
CA ALA A 190 2.12 3.00 16.95
C ALA A 190 1.55 1.95 17.92
N ALA A 191 2.41 1.07 18.42
CA ALA A 191 2.01 -0.08 19.23
C ALA A 191 1.25 0.32 20.52
N ASP A 192 1.64 1.45 21.14
CA ASP A 192 1.07 1.91 22.40
C ASP A 192 -0.21 2.75 22.24
N HIS A 193 -0.63 3.00 21.00
CA HIS A 193 -1.77 3.87 20.71
C HIS A 193 -3.07 3.11 20.40
N CYS A 194 -2.98 1.85 20.02
CA CYS A 194 -4.13 1.03 19.63
C CYS A 194 -3.99 -0.40 20.14
N ASP A 195 -5.07 -0.96 20.68
CA ASP A 195 -5.16 -2.37 21.09
C ASP A 195 -4.96 -3.34 19.93
N SER A 196 -5.30 -2.93 18.71
CA SER A 196 -5.10 -3.68 17.47
C SER A 196 -4.54 -2.77 16.37
N PRO A 197 -3.42 -3.15 15.71
CA PRO A 197 -2.85 -2.36 14.62
C PRO A 197 -3.76 -2.31 13.39
N PHE A 198 -4.50 -3.38 13.11
CA PHE A 198 -5.38 -3.48 11.94
C PHE A 198 -6.81 -3.07 12.25
N GLN A 199 -7.53 -2.61 11.23
CA GLN A 199 -8.95 -2.35 11.35
C GLN A 199 -9.69 -3.67 11.66
N PRO A 200 -10.61 -3.69 12.66
CA PRO A 200 -11.39 -4.89 12.97
C PRO A 200 -12.13 -5.42 11.73
N LEU A 201 -12.10 -6.73 11.56
CA LEU A 201 -12.82 -7.38 10.47
C LEU A 201 -14.33 -7.47 10.75
N ALA A 202 -15.13 -7.33 9.71
CA ALA A 202 -16.54 -7.70 9.78
C ALA A 202 -16.68 -9.21 10.10
N ALA A 203 -17.69 -9.59 10.86
CA ALA A 203 -17.88 -10.96 11.34
C ALA A 203 -17.76 -12.06 10.26
N PRO A 204 -18.32 -11.89 9.03
CA PRO A 204 -18.13 -12.89 7.95
C PRO A 204 -16.65 -13.03 7.53
N LEU A 205 -15.93 -11.93 7.43
CA LEU A 205 -14.49 -11.96 7.06
C LEU A 205 -13.65 -12.61 8.15
N LEU A 206 -13.90 -12.30 9.42
CA LEU A 206 -13.21 -12.93 10.54
C LEU A 206 -13.45 -14.45 10.55
N HIS A 207 -14.68 -14.88 10.27
CA HIS A 207 -15.01 -16.30 10.13
C HIS A 207 -14.14 -16.99 9.06
N TYR A 208 -14.01 -16.39 7.87
CA TYR A 208 -13.16 -16.96 6.81
C TYR A 208 -11.68 -16.95 7.16
N HIS A 209 -11.19 -15.92 7.85
CA HIS A 209 -9.80 -15.89 8.33
C HIS A 209 -9.54 -17.06 9.30
N ARG A 210 -10.43 -17.30 10.25
CA ARG A 210 -10.33 -18.45 11.17
C ARG A 210 -10.36 -19.79 10.44
N GLN A 211 -11.23 -19.94 9.45
CA GLN A 211 -11.28 -21.18 8.64
C GLN A 211 -9.98 -21.40 7.87
N LEU A 212 -9.44 -20.36 7.22
CA LEU A 212 -8.17 -20.45 6.52
C LEU A 212 -7.02 -20.80 7.46
N LYS A 213 -6.96 -20.16 8.62
CA LYS A 213 -5.97 -20.49 9.66
C LYS A 213 -6.08 -21.95 10.08
N ALA A 214 -7.27 -22.43 10.41
CA ALA A 214 -7.49 -23.82 10.81
C ALA A 214 -7.13 -24.84 9.73
N GLN A 215 -7.29 -24.50 8.43
CA GLN A 215 -6.92 -25.38 7.33
C GLN A 215 -5.41 -25.41 7.05
N LEU A 216 -4.68 -24.33 7.27
CA LEU A 216 -3.26 -24.24 6.95
C LEU A 216 -2.37 -24.43 8.19
N ASP A 217 -2.85 -24.06 9.36
CA ASP A 217 -2.13 -24.13 10.61
C ASP A 217 -3.07 -24.50 11.80
N PRO A 218 -3.59 -25.73 11.83
CA PRO A 218 -4.57 -26.16 12.84
C PRO A 218 -4.05 -26.17 14.26
N GLN A 219 -2.72 -26.20 14.45
CA GLN A 219 -2.09 -26.19 15.76
C GLN A 219 -1.74 -24.77 16.24
N GLY A 220 -1.99 -23.74 15.43
CA GLY A 220 -1.70 -22.36 15.77
C GLY A 220 -0.21 -22.07 15.99
N ILE A 221 0.67 -22.71 15.21
CA ILE A 221 2.13 -22.57 15.33
C ILE A 221 2.61 -21.22 14.78
N PHE A 222 1.97 -20.72 13.71
CA PHE A 222 2.44 -19.59 12.95
C PHE A 222 1.81 -18.28 13.45
N ASN A 223 2.60 -17.44 14.10
CA ASN A 223 2.25 -16.08 14.51
C ASN A 223 0.82 -15.89 15.02
N PRO A 224 0.37 -16.68 16.03
CA PRO A 224 -0.97 -16.54 16.58
C PRO A 224 -1.18 -15.13 17.12
N GLY A 225 -2.32 -14.53 16.83
CA GLY A 225 -2.67 -13.18 17.28
C GLY A 225 -1.90 -12.03 16.58
N ARG A 226 -1.04 -12.31 15.59
CA ARG A 226 -0.22 -11.26 14.93
C ARG A 226 -1.05 -10.27 14.15
N MET A 227 -2.08 -10.71 13.45
CA MET A 227 -3.00 -9.86 12.70
C MET A 227 -4.23 -9.50 13.53
N TYR A 228 -4.89 -10.49 14.06
CA TYR A 228 -6.08 -10.38 14.90
C TYR A 228 -5.97 -11.37 16.05
N ALA A 229 -6.44 -10.97 17.21
CA ALA A 229 -6.30 -11.79 18.44
C ALA A 229 -6.87 -13.22 18.28
N GLU A 230 -7.82 -13.38 17.35
CA GLU A 230 -8.52 -14.64 17.14
C GLU A 230 -7.96 -15.48 15.96
N VAL A 231 -6.85 -15.07 15.34
CA VAL A 231 -6.29 -15.74 14.13
C VAL A 231 -4.81 -16.08 14.29
#